data_103b7dab8e91716fe297f7c5679269e9
#
_entry.id   103b7dab8e91716fe297f7c5679269e9
#
_cell.length_a   1.000
_cell.length_b   1.000
_cell.length_c   1.000
_cell.angle_alpha   90.00
_cell.angle_beta   90.00
_cell.angle_gamma   90.00
#
_symmetry.space_group_name_H-M   'P 1'
#
loop_
_entity.id
_entity.type
_entity.pdbx_description
1 polymer ?
#
loop_
_entity_poly.entity_id
_entity_poly.type
_entity_poly.pdbx_seq_one_letter_code
_entity_poly.pdbx_strand_id
1 'polypeptide(L)'
;MLNNLYRHWLSSYIGIPKSIWFLTAINLVNRCGSMVIAFITIYLTQQLHFDIREAGYVMVFFGAGALVGAYAGGRMTDRLGYYPVQFWSLVLNGIMLLILMLVHQFWTMCAAIFALSLISEIFRPANSVAIARFSTPETRTRSISLYRMSVNLGWTVAPVFGGLLASLGWDWLFWVDGLTCIFAALLLRGLMSPKAAAPSTTDTDRKAALAETVSPYRDRTFLWFIFLTMLNAVVFMQLMWTVPVFWKEGFQWTEARIGLVAALNGFLVFLVEMPMIHRLDGKRHQLQYVRFGLVLYAVAYLAFELPIGQALSAVLFIVAISFGEMFVMPFSSNYVFGRSAGVRQGQYMGLYTMAYSVANILAPLFGTQIIAAWGYAALWYMLIGLAGITWIGFWILGNNNPDGVRVQTPPERTADAIPQAG
;
A
#
# COMPACT_ATOMS: atom_id res chain seq x y z
N MET A 1 -20.64 27.66 -7.94
CA MET A 1 -20.00 26.41 -8.40
C MET A 1 -18.96 25.90 -7.39
N LEU A 2 -18.01 26.69 -6.95
CA LEU A 2 -16.98 26.33 -5.94
C LEU A 2 -17.58 25.85 -4.60
N ASN A 3 -18.63 26.49 -4.10
CA ASN A 3 -19.28 26.12 -2.84
C ASN A 3 -19.96 24.73 -2.91
N ASN A 4 -20.48 24.35 -4.07
CA ASN A 4 -21.06 23.03 -4.29
C ASN A 4 -19.97 21.93 -4.42
N LEU A 5 -18.83 22.25 -5.02
CA LEU A 5 -17.67 21.36 -5.09
C LEU A 5 -17.08 21.11 -3.70
N TYR A 6 -16.91 22.16 -2.91
CA TYR A 6 -16.42 22.07 -1.53
C TYR A 6 -17.37 21.27 -0.62
N ARG A 7 -18.68 21.52 -0.69
CA ARG A 7 -19.69 20.73 0.04
C ARG A 7 -19.68 19.26 -0.38
N HIS A 8 -19.52 18.98 -1.67
CA HIS A 8 -19.42 17.62 -2.18
C HIS A 8 -18.13 16.92 -1.71
N TRP A 9 -17.02 17.65 -1.67
CA TRP A 9 -15.76 17.13 -1.14
C TRP A 9 -15.90 16.80 0.35
N LEU A 10 -16.46 17.69 1.16
CA LEU A 10 -16.71 17.42 2.57
C LEU A 10 -17.68 16.27 2.81
N SER A 11 -18.73 16.13 1.98
CA SER A 11 -19.71 15.04 2.13
C SER A 11 -19.09 13.65 1.96
N SER A 12 -17.98 13.54 1.22
CA SER A 12 -17.24 12.27 1.03
C SER A 12 -16.65 11.72 2.32
N TYR A 13 -16.42 12.58 3.32
CA TYR A 13 -15.88 12.22 4.63
C TYR A 13 -16.95 11.95 5.70
N ILE A 14 -18.20 12.29 5.43
CA ILE A 14 -19.32 12.11 6.36
C ILE A 14 -19.61 10.61 6.52
N GLY A 15 -19.84 10.18 7.77
CA GLY A 15 -20.19 8.79 8.09
C GLY A 15 -18.98 7.85 8.22
N ILE A 16 -17.75 8.33 8.04
CA ILE A 16 -16.55 7.53 8.33
C ILE A 16 -16.36 7.46 9.86
N PRO A 17 -16.24 6.25 10.44
CA PRO A 17 -16.09 6.08 11.88
C PRO A 17 -14.85 6.80 12.44
N LYS A 18 -14.96 7.34 13.66
CA LYS A 18 -13.84 8.03 14.34
C LYS A 18 -12.58 7.17 14.44
N SER A 19 -12.73 5.86 14.65
CA SER A 19 -11.59 4.92 14.71
C SER A 19 -10.77 4.89 13.42
N ILE A 20 -11.41 5.10 12.26
CA ILE A 20 -10.70 5.18 10.96
C ILE A 20 -9.87 6.47 10.89
N TRP A 21 -10.39 7.60 11.37
CA TRP A 21 -9.64 8.84 11.47
C TRP A 21 -8.42 8.70 12.39
N PHE A 22 -8.57 8.01 13.53
CA PHE A 22 -7.44 7.74 14.43
C PHE A 22 -6.38 6.86 13.76
N LEU A 23 -6.79 5.77 13.10
CA LEU A 23 -5.86 4.92 12.34
C LEU A 23 -5.15 5.70 11.23
N THR A 24 -5.87 6.59 10.54
CA THR A 24 -5.32 7.45 9.49
C THR A 24 -4.30 8.44 10.06
N ALA A 25 -4.59 9.08 11.19
CA ALA A 25 -3.66 10.00 11.86
C ALA A 25 -2.40 9.28 12.38
N ILE A 26 -2.56 8.12 13.01
CA ILE A 26 -1.44 7.29 13.48
C ILE A 26 -0.54 6.89 12.31
N ASN A 27 -1.16 6.46 11.20
CA ASN A 27 -0.41 6.11 10.00
C ASN A 27 0.29 7.32 9.37
N LEU A 28 -0.35 8.48 9.35
CA LEU A 28 0.26 9.72 8.83
C LEU A 28 1.54 10.04 9.61
N VAL A 29 1.48 10.03 10.95
CA VAL A 29 2.65 10.25 11.81
C VAL A 29 3.75 9.25 11.50
N ASN A 30 3.41 7.96 11.41
CA ASN A 30 4.35 6.90 11.07
C ASN A 30 4.98 7.10 9.68
N ARG A 31 4.18 7.54 8.68
CA ARG A 31 4.67 7.73 7.31
C ARG A 31 5.46 9.03 7.12
N CYS A 32 5.14 10.07 7.85
CA CYS A 32 5.96 11.29 7.87
C CYS A 32 7.38 11.01 8.40
N GLY A 33 7.53 10.00 9.26
CA GLY A 33 8.82 9.51 9.75
C GLY A 33 9.54 8.52 8.83
N SER A 34 9.01 8.14 7.66
CA SER A 34 9.67 7.16 6.76
C SER A 34 10.80 7.79 5.93
N MET A 35 11.68 8.55 6.58
CA MET A 35 12.75 9.34 5.94
C MET A 35 14.00 8.49 5.69
N VAL A 36 14.36 7.62 6.63
CA VAL A 36 15.57 6.78 6.56
C VAL A 36 15.57 5.96 5.29
N ILE A 37 14.46 5.30 4.96
CA ILE A 37 14.38 4.42 3.77
C ILE A 37 14.51 5.22 2.48
N ALA A 38 13.99 6.46 2.42
CA ALA A 38 14.11 7.31 1.24
C ALA A 38 15.57 7.71 0.97
N PHE A 39 16.40 7.81 2.01
CA PHE A 39 17.79 8.25 1.92
C PHE A 39 18.80 7.14 2.20
N ILE A 40 18.38 5.91 2.46
CA ILE A 40 19.26 4.83 2.92
C ILE A 40 20.42 4.56 1.95
N THR A 41 20.17 4.53 0.64
CA THR A 41 21.20 4.29 -0.37
C THR A 41 22.26 5.40 -0.34
N ILE A 42 21.82 6.66 -0.18
CA ILE A 42 22.74 7.81 -0.09
C ILE A 42 23.56 7.72 1.20
N TYR A 43 22.93 7.38 2.32
CA TYR A 43 23.61 7.17 3.60
C TYR A 43 24.67 6.07 3.51
N LEU A 44 24.34 4.92 2.92
CA LEU A 44 25.25 3.79 2.74
C LEU A 44 26.48 4.17 1.89
N THR A 45 26.27 4.92 0.80
CA THR A 45 27.35 5.26 -0.13
C THR A 45 28.16 6.47 0.30
N GLN A 46 27.53 7.51 0.83
CA GLN A 46 28.20 8.77 1.17
C GLN A 46 28.74 8.79 2.60
N GLN A 47 28.00 8.21 3.57
CA GLN A 47 28.39 8.25 4.97
C GLN A 47 29.17 7.02 5.39
N LEU A 48 28.74 5.81 4.98
CA LEU A 48 29.42 4.56 5.32
C LEU A 48 30.44 4.11 4.27
N HIS A 49 30.55 4.83 3.14
CA HIS A 49 31.47 4.56 2.04
C HIS A 49 31.35 3.14 1.46
N PHE A 50 30.15 2.58 1.50
CA PHE A 50 29.88 1.31 0.83
C PHE A 50 29.92 1.49 -0.69
N ASP A 51 30.41 0.48 -1.41
CA ASP A 51 30.29 0.45 -2.86
C ASP A 51 28.81 0.40 -3.27
N ILE A 52 28.51 0.91 -4.46
CA ILE A 52 27.13 0.92 -5.00
C ILE A 52 26.54 -0.50 -5.08
N ARG A 53 27.38 -1.52 -5.29
CA ARG A 53 26.97 -2.92 -5.29
C ARG A 53 26.59 -3.40 -3.89
N GLU A 54 27.35 -3.02 -2.87
CA GLU A 54 27.07 -3.34 -1.47
C GLU A 54 25.77 -2.68 -1.04
N ALA A 55 25.54 -1.40 -1.38
CA ALA A 55 24.28 -0.73 -1.15
C ALA A 55 23.12 -1.45 -1.86
N GLY A 56 23.32 -1.93 -3.07
CA GLY A 56 22.36 -2.77 -3.78
C GLY A 56 22.02 -4.07 -3.05
N TYR A 57 23.01 -4.79 -2.52
CA TYR A 57 22.77 -5.99 -1.70
C TYR A 57 21.98 -5.68 -0.44
N VAL A 58 22.26 -4.60 0.26
CA VAL A 58 21.45 -4.16 1.43
C VAL A 58 19.99 -3.99 1.04
N MET A 59 19.69 -3.42 -0.14
CA MET A 59 18.30 -3.27 -0.63
C MET A 59 17.64 -4.61 -1.02
N VAL A 60 18.41 -5.61 -1.42
CA VAL A 60 17.88 -6.98 -1.60
C VAL A 60 17.45 -7.58 -0.25
N PHE A 61 18.24 -7.39 0.81
CA PHE A 61 17.85 -7.82 2.16
C PHE A 61 16.61 -7.06 2.67
N PHE A 62 16.48 -5.76 2.34
CA PHE A 62 15.26 -5.01 2.60
C PHE A 62 14.03 -5.65 1.93
N GLY A 63 14.13 -5.98 0.64
CA GLY A 63 13.05 -6.64 -0.11
C GLY A 63 12.69 -8.02 0.46
N ALA A 64 13.70 -8.82 0.82
CA ALA A 64 13.49 -10.13 1.44
C ALA A 64 12.79 -10.01 2.80
N GLY A 65 13.21 -9.04 3.63
CA GLY A 65 12.58 -8.73 4.91
C GLY A 65 11.12 -8.33 4.73
N ALA A 66 10.83 -7.49 3.73
CA ALA A 66 9.47 -7.06 3.42
C ALA A 66 8.55 -8.24 3.07
N LEU A 67 9.04 -9.18 2.26
CA LEU A 67 8.28 -10.36 1.85
C LEU A 67 7.95 -11.26 3.05
N VAL A 68 8.97 -11.56 3.87
CA VAL A 68 8.79 -12.38 5.08
C VAL A 68 7.89 -11.66 6.10
N GLY A 69 8.05 -10.34 6.27
CA GLY A 69 7.26 -9.52 7.18
C GLY A 69 5.78 -9.48 6.80
N ALA A 70 5.45 -9.33 5.52
CA ALA A 70 4.07 -9.36 5.03
C ALA A 70 3.40 -10.72 5.30
N TYR A 71 4.12 -11.82 5.08
CA TYR A 71 3.65 -13.17 5.38
C TYR A 71 3.44 -13.40 6.89
N ALA A 72 4.45 -13.09 7.68
CA ALA A 72 4.40 -13.24 9.14
C ALA A 72 3.32 -12.35 9.74
N GLY A 73 3.21 -11.09 9.30
CA GLY A 73 2.24 -10.11 9.75
C GLY A 73 0.79 -10.57 9.54
N GLY A 74 0.49 -11.17 8.39
CA GLY A 74 -0.82 -11.75 8.15
C GLY A 74 -1.18 -12.85 9.14
N ARG A 75 -0.28 -13.80 9.40
CA ARG A 75 -0.47 -14.87 10.38
C ARG A 75 -0.53 -14.39 11.82
N MET A 76 0.36 -13.46 12.18
CA MET A 76 0.38 -12.88 13.52
C MET A 76 -0.92 -12.10 13.78
N THR A 77 -1.41 -11.35 12.82
CA THR A 77 -2.67 -10.61 12.92
C THR A 77 -3.85 -11.54 13.16
N ASP A 78 -3.92 -12.66 12.45
CA ASP A 78 -4.99 -13.65 12.64
C ASP A 78 -4.89 -14.35 14.01
N ARG A 79 -3.69 -14.52 14.58
CA ARG A 79 -3.48 -15.21 15.86
C ARG A 79 -3.61 -14.29 17.07
N LEU A 80 -2.95 -13.15 17.01
CA LEU A 80 -2.80 -12.23 18.13
C LEU A 80 -3.82 -11.09 18.12
N GLY A 81 -4.49 -10.88 16.96
CA GLY A 81 -5.30 -9.71 16.68
C GLY A 81 -4.49 -8.54 16.15
N TYR A 82 -5.17 -7.58 15.52
CA TYR A 82 -4.52 -6.45 14.84
C TYR A 82 -3.83 -5.47 15.81
N TYR A 83 -4.40 -5.22 17.00
CA TYR A 83 -3.91 -4.17 17.91
C TYR A 83 -2.52 -4.48 18.49
N PRO A 84 -2.25 -5.63 19.11
CA PRO A 84 -0.91 -5.92 19.62
C PRO A 84 0.12 -6.00 18.51
N VAL A 85 -0.26 -6.50 17.33
CA VAL A 85 0.65 -6.55 16.16
C VAL A 85 1.00 -5.14 15.70
N GLN A 86 0.03 -4.23 15.57
CA GLN A 86 0.30 -2.83 15.23
C GLN A 86 1.19 -2.14 16.28
N PHE A 87 0.85 -2.29 17.56
CA PHE A 87 1.57 -1.62 18.63
C PHE A 87 3.03 -2.07 18.69
N TRP A 88 3.27 -3.36 18.74
CA TRP A 88 4.63 -3.88 18.85
C TRP A 88 5.44 -3.69 17.57
N SER A 89 4.85 -3.77 16.39
CA SER A 89 5.56 -3.46 15.15
C SER A 89 6.01 -2.00 15.09
N LEU A 90 5.20 -1.04 15.53
CA LEU A 90 5.59 0.37 15.60
C LEU A 90 6.71 0.62 16.62
N VAL A 91 6.61 0.04 17.82
CA VAL A 91 7.65 0.18 18.87
C VAL A 91 8.96 -0.44 18.41
N LEU A 92 8.92 -1.69 17.94
CA LEU A 92 10.12 -2.41 17.48
C LEU A 92 10.74 -1.76 16.24
N ASN A 93 9.92 -1.22 15.32
CA ASN A 93 10.42 -0.48 14.16
C ASN A 93 11.17 0.78 14.59
N GLY A 94 10.62 1.54 15.54
CA GLY A 94 11.28 2.72 16.08
C GLY A 94 12.60 2.38 16.79
N ILE A 95 12.62 1.33 17.63
CA ILE A 95 13.85 0.85 18.28
C ILE A 95 14.87 0.39 17.22
N MET A 96 14.42 -0.33 16.19
CA MET A 96 15.32 -0.85 15.15
C MET A 96 15.95 0.28 14.33
N LEU A 97 15.23 1.38 14.07
CA LEU A 97 15.78 2.57 13.44
C LEU A 97 16.88 3.22 14.29
N LEU A 98 16.69 3.30 15.61
CA LEU A 98 17.72 3.83 16.53
C LEU A 98 18.94 2.89 16.60
N ILE A 99 18.73 1.58 16.55
CA ILE A 99 19.84 0.60 16.50
C ILE A 99 20.59 0.71 15.16
N LEU A 100 19.87 0.95 14.05
CA LEU A 100 20.47 1.03 12.71
C LEU A 100 21.51 2.16 12.62
N MET A 101 21.34 3.25 13.35
CA MET A 101 22.32 4.34 13.46
C MET A 101 23.68 3.87 13.97
N LEU A 102 23.71 2.82 14.80
CA LEU A 102 24.94 2.27 15.41
C LEU A 102 25.60 1.18 14.56
N VAL A 103 24.99 0.81 13.43
CA VAL A 103 25.45 -0.28 12.58
C VAL A 103 26.28 0.27 11.42
N HIS A 104 27.56 -0.12 11.33
CA HIS A 104 28.48 0.40 10.32
C HIS A 104 29.11 -0.71 9.44
N GLN A 105 28.99 -1.97 9.85
CA GLN A 105 29.58 -3.09 9.13
C GLN A 105 28.59 -3.68 8.11
N PHE A 106 29.05 -4.05 6.93
CA PHE A 106 28.21 -4.51 5.82
C PHE A 106 27.22 -5.64 6.19
N TRP A 107 27.72 -6.75 6.76
CA TRP A 107 26.84 -7.90 7.07
C TRP A 107 25.84 -7.62 8.19
N THR A 108 26.27 -6.85 9.21
CA THR A 108 25.37 -6.41 10.27
C THR A 108 24.34 -5.41 9.74
N MET A 109 24.70 -4.56 8.77
CA MET A 109 23.76 -3.67 8.07
C MET A 109 22.72 -4.45 7.27
N CYS A 110 23.14 -5.47 6.51
CA CYS A 110 22.21 -6.36 5.80
C CYS A 110 21.21 -7.03 6.75
N ALA A 111 21.69 -7.57 7.89
CA ALA A 111 20.83 -8.18 8.90
C ALA A 111 19.90 -7.18 9.56
N ALA A 112 20.38 -5.97 9.89
CA ALA A 112 19.61 -4.92 10.51
C ALA A 112 18.51 -4.37 9.58
N ILE A 113 18.82 -4.14 8.31
CA ILE A 113 17.86 -3.71 7.28
C ILE A 113 16.83 -4.79 6.99
N PHE A 114 17.21 -6.06 6.95
CA PHE A 114 16.27 -7.18 6.85
C PHE A 114 15.30 -7.16 8.02
N ALA A 115 15.80 -7.06 9.26
CA ALA A 115 14.97 -7.03 10.47
C ALA A 115 14.05 -5.79 10.49
N LEU A 116 14.56 -4.61 10.13
CA LEU A 116 13.79 -3.38 10.03
C LEU A 116 12.62 -3.53 9.04
N SER A 117 12.90 -4.01 7.85
CA SER A 117 11.89 -4.21 6.80
C SER A 117 10.86 -5.27 7.20
N LEU A 118 11.30 -6.38 7.79
CA LEU A 118 10.43 -7.42 8.32
C LEU A 118 9.44 -6.84 9.33
N ILE A 119 9.93 -6.11 10.33
CA ILE A 119 9.11 -5.50 11.40
C ILE A 119 8.14 -4.47 10.81
N SER A 120 8.62 -3.61 9.90
CA SER A 120 7.82 -2.58 9.25
C SER A 120 6.67 -3.17 8.43
N GLU A 121 6.91 -4.27 7.71
CA GLU A 121 5.90 -4.88 6.84
C GLU A 121 4.88 -5.74 7.61
N ILE A 122 5.18 -6.18 8.84
CA ILE A 122 4.20 -6.80 9.75
C ILE A 122 3.03 -5.85 10.06
N PHE A 123 3.28 -4.55 10.13
CA PHE A 123 2.27 -3.52 10.41
C PHE A 123 1.15 -3.47 9.35
N ARG A 124 1.46 -3.67 8.07
CA ARG A 124 0.52 -3.44 6.96
C ARG A 124 -0.71 -4.35 6.97
N PRO A 125 -0.58 -5.70 7.08
CA PRO A 125 -1.75 -6.58 7.20
C PRO A 125 -2.59 -6.28 8.45
N ALA A 126 -1.94 -6.00 9.59
CA ALA A 126 -2.62 -5.68 10.83
C ALA A 126 -3.46 -4.40 10.71
N ASN A 127 -2.91 -3.37 10.08
CA ASN A 127 -3.61 -2.12 9.85
C ASN A 127 -4.78 -2.29 8.87
N SER A 128 -4.62 -3.10 7.83
CA SER A 128 -5.69 -3.42 6.90
C SER A 128 -6.86 -4.12 7.60
N VAL A 129 -6.57 -5.09 8.48
CA VAL A 129 -7.60 -5.76 9.29
C VAL A 129 -8.29 -4.80 10.26
N ALA A 130 -7.55 -3.85 10.85
CA ALA A 130 -8.13 -2.82 11.70
C ALA A 130 -9.13 -1.93 10.91
N ILE A 131 -8.75 -1.50 9.70
CA ILE A 131 -9.64 -0.72 8.82
C ILE A 131 -10.92 -1.52 8.52
N ALA A 132 -10.79 -2.79 8.16
CA ALA A 132 -11.93 -3.65 7.85
C ALA A 132 -12.86 -3.82 9.06
N ARG A 133 -12.31 -3.94 10.26
CA ARG A 133 -13.10 -4.11 11.49
C ARG A 133 -13.88 -2.86 11.88
N PHE A 134 -13.30 -1.68 11.69
CA PHE A 134 -13.94 -0.42 12.07
C PHE A 134 -14.77 0.22 10.96
N SER A 135 -14.75 -0.33 9.75
CA SER A 135 -15.57 0.12 8.62
C SER A 135 -16.75 -0.82 8.38
N THR A 136 -17.90 -0.27 8.01
CA THR A 136 -19.01 -1.08 7.48
C THR A 136 -18.78 -1.38 5.99
N PRO A 137 -19.47 -2.35 5.39
CA PRO A 137 -19.36 -2.62 3.95
C PRO A 137 -19.54 -1.35 3.10
N GLU A 138 -20.45 -0.45 3.49
CA GLU A 138 -20.80 0.79 2.77
C GLU A 138 -19.73 1.87 2.92
N THR A 139 -18.96 1.87 4.02
CA THR A 139 -17.91 2.86 4.29
C THR A 139 -16.51 2.34 4.02
N ARG A 140 -16.35 1.04 3.73
CA ARG A 140 -15.05 0.36 3.68
C ARG A 140 -14.14 0.93 2.60
N THR A 141 -14.61 1.08 1.38
CA THR A 141 -13.80 1.63 0.28
C THR A 141 -13.35 3.05 0.60
N ARG A 142 -14.24 3.89 1.15
CA ARG A 142 -13.89 5.26 1.59
C ARG A 142 -12.89 5.27 2.75
N SER A 143 -13.02 4.33 3.69
CA SER A 143 -12.06 4.18 4.80
C SER A 143 -10.67 3.79 4.31
N ILE A 144 -10.59 2.89 3.32
CA ILE A 144 -9.34 2.53 2.65
C ILE A 144 -8.73 3.75 1.96
N SER A 145 -9.53 4.52 1.21
CA SER A 145 -9.06 5.71 0.50
C SER A 145 -8.58 6.80 1.47
N LEU A 146 -9.27 7.03 2.58
CA LEU A 146 -8.83 7.96 3.61
C LEU A 146 -7.47 7.55 4.22
N TYR A 147 -7.32 6.25 4.49
CA TYR A 147 -6.04 5.72 4.95
C TYR A 147 -4.92 5.89 3.90
N ARG A 148 -5.19 5.59 2.62
CA ARG A 148 -4.24 5.76 1.52
C ARG A 148 -3.82 7.22 1.34
N MET A 149 -4.73 8.16 1.54
CA MET A 149 -4.43 9.59 1.54
C MET A 149 -3.33 9.93 2.57
N SER A 150 -3.36 9.34 3.77
CA SER A 150 -2.28 9.52 4.75
C SER A 150 -0.94 8.90 4.33
N VAL A 151 -0.98 7.77 3.61
CA VAL A 151 0.22 7.16 3.04
C VAL A 151 0.84 8.09 2.00
N ASN A 152 0.06 8.57 1.04
CA ASN A 152 0.53 9.43 -0.04
C ASN A 152 1.05 10.78 0.49
N LEU A 153 0.36 11.37 1.47
CA LEU A 153 0.82 12.59 2.12
C LEU A 153 2.15 12.37 2.85
N GLY A 154 2.29 11.24 3.56
CA GLY A 154 3.54 10.87 4.21
C GLY A 154 4.70 10.71 3.23
N TRP A 155 4.48 10.02 2.10
CA TRP A 155 5.48 9.89 1.02
C TRP A 155 5.85 11.23 0.35
N THR A 156 4.96 12.21 0.38
CA THR A 156 5.26 13.57 -0.10
C THR A 156 6.08 14.35 0.91
N VAL A 157 5.77 14.22 2.19
CA VAL A 157 6.38 14.98 3.29
C VAL A 157 7.75 14.41 3.70
N ALA A 158 7.88 13.08 3.79
CA ALA A 158 9.07 12.43 4.32
C ALA A 158 10.37 12.79 3.56
N PRO A 159 10.45 12.80 2.22
CA PRO A 159 11.68 13.17 1.53
C PRO A 159 12.08 14.63 1.75
N VAL A 160 11.11 15.55 1.89
CA VAL A 160 11.37 16.99 2.10
C VAL A 160 12.01 17.20 3.46
N PHE A 161 11.40 16.67 4.53
CA PHE A 161 11.97 16.76 5.88
C PHE A 161 13.24 15.93 6.02
N GLY A 162 13.30 14.77 5.39
CA GLY A 162 14.47 13.91 5.37
C GLY A 162 15.69 14.58 4.75
N GLY A 163 15.53 15.29 3.63
CA GLY A 163 16.59 16.08 3.02
C GLY A 163 17.10 17.22 3.91
N LEU A 164 16.18 17.91 4.59
CA LEU A 164 16.54 18.95 5.56
C LEU A 164 17.30 18.37 6.76
N LEU A 165 16.85 17.28 7.34
CA LEU A 165 17.50 16.62 8.47
C LEU A 165 18.86 16.05 8.08
N ALA A 166 18.99 15.45 6.91
CA ALA A 166 20.27 14.95 6.39
C ALA A 166 21.31 16.06 6.26
N SER A 167 20.90 17.29 5.90
CA SER A 167 21.80 18.45 5.83
C SER A 167 22.30 18.92 7.20
N LEU A 168 21.56 18.61 8.28
CA LEU A 168 21.96 18.90 9.67
C LEU A 168 22.82 17.77 10.27
N GLY A 169 22.73 16.57 9.71
CA GLY A 169 23.46 15.37 10.11
C GLY A 169 22.61 14.11 9.96
N TRP A 170 23.23 13.03 9.51
CA TRP A 170 22.55 11.75 9.25
C TRP A 170 21.85 11.17 10.47
N ASP A 171 22.39 11.36 11.67
CA ASP A 171 21.83 10.85 12.93
C ASP A 171 20.42 11.37 13.19
N TRP A 172 20.14 12.59 12.78
CA TRP A 172 18.82 13.20 12.94
C TRP A 172 17.71 12.45 12.19
N LEU A 173 18.04 11.85 11.02
CA LEU A 173 17.07 11.03 10.30
C LEU A 173 16.62 9.84 11.14
N PHE A 174 17.58 9.13 11.76
CA PHE A 174 17.30 7.95 12.57
C PHE A 174 16.56 8.30 13.84
N TRP A 175 16.97 9.40 14.53
CA TRP A 175 16.27 9.86 15.71
C TRP A 175 14.83 10.25 15.42
N VAL A 176 14.60 11.10 14.45
CA VAL A 176 13.25 11.60 14.12
C VAL A 176 12.36 10.46 13.64
N ASP A 177 12.84 9.60 12.74
CA ASP A 177 12.08 8.48 12.20
C ASP A 177 11.77 7.44 13.30
N GLY A 178 12.77 7.10 14.13
CA GLY A 178 12.58 6.19 15.26
C GLY A 178 11.60 6.72 16.31
N LEU A 179 11.72 7.99 16.68
CA LEU A 179 10.82 8.61 17.67
C LEU A 179 9.41 8.80 17.13
N THR A 180 9.23 9.13 15.85
CA THR A 180 7.89 9.22 15.24
C THR A 180 7.18 7.87 15.20
N CYS A 181 7.90 6.75 14.96
CA CYS A 181 7.34 5.40 15.06
C CYS A 181 6.87 5.08 16.49
N ILE A 182 7.70 5.38 17.51
CA ILE A 182 7.35 5.18 18.91
C ILE A 182 6.17 6.09 19.31
N PHE A 183 6.17 7.33 18.86
CA PHE A 183 5.07 8.26 19.11
C PHE A 183 3.77 7.79 18.46
N ALA A 184 3.82 7.23 17.23
CA ALA A 184 2.67 6.60 16.58
C ALA A 184 2.12 5.41 17.41
N ALA A 185 3.00 4.61 18.04
CA ALA A 185 2.58 3.53 18.95
C ALA A 185 1.89 4.09 20.21
N LEU A 186 2.41 5.17 20.78
CA LEU A 186 1.80 5.84 21.94
C LEU A 186 0.44 6.45 21.57
N LEU A 187 0.32 7.07 20.39
CA LEU A 187 -0.96 7.56 19.86
C LEU A 187 -1.96 6.40 19.69
N LEU A 188 -1.51 5.25 19.14
CA LEU A 188 -2.36 4.07 19.03
C LEU A 188 -2.89 3.65 20.40
N ARG A 189 -2.03 3.61 21.43
CA ARG A 189 -2.41 3.26 22.78
C ARG A 189 -3.37 4.27 23.42
N GLY A 190 -3.18 5.55 23.17
CA GLY A 190 -4.01 6.64 23.72
C GLY A 190 -5.36 6.79 23.07
N LEU A 191 -5.42 6.60 21.74
CA LEU A 191 -6.63 6.84 20.94
C LEU A 191 -7.48 5.58 20.74
N MET A 192 -6.89 4.39 20.85
CA MET A 192 -7.58 3.13 20.58
C MET A 192 -7.47 2.18 21.78
N SER A 193 -8.62 1.69 22.27
CA SER A 193 -8.65 0.78 23.41
C SER A 193 -8.24 -0.63 23.01
N PRO A 194 -7.32 -1.28 23.75
CA PRO A 194 -6.99 -2.70 23.55
C PRO A 194 -8.21 -3.63 23.70
N LYS A 195 -9.18 -3.27 24.55
CA LYS A 195 -10.40 -4.04 24.79
C LYS A 195 -11.34 -4.09 23.58
N ALA A 196 -11.39 -3.01 22.78
CA ALA A 196 -12.16 -2.99 21.54
C ALA A 196 -11.54 -3.85 20.43
N ALA A 197 -10.28 -4.22 20.60
CA ALA A 197 -9.49 -5.01 19.67
C ALA A 197 -9.48 -6.51 19.99
N ALA A 198 -9.93 -6.91 21.19
CA ALA A 198 -9.97 -8.31 21.58
C ALA A 198 -10.86 -9.12 20.62
N PRO A 199 -10.44 -10.33 20.20
CA PRO A 199 -11.30 -11.22 19.44
C PRO A 199 -12.59 -11.47 20.24
N SER A 200 -13.73 -11.27 19.59
CA SER A 200 -15.05 -11.48 20.22
C SER A 200 -15.41 -12.96 20.40
N THR A 201 -14.53 -13.87 20.03
CA THR A 201 -14.73 -15.33 20.07
C THR A 201 -13.73 -15.98 21.01
N THR A 202 -14.16 -17.03 21.71
CA THR A 202 -13.27 -17.86 22.52
C THR A 202 -12.21 -18.55 21.64
N ASP A 203 -11.08 -18.96 22.22
CA ASP A 203 -10.04 -19.67 21.46
C ASP A 203 -10.55 -20.95 20.79
N THR A 204 -11.56 -21.59 21.38
CA THR A 204 -12.21 -22.80 20.85
C THR A 204 -13.06 -22.49 19.65
N ASP A 205 -13.92 -21.44 19.72
CA ASP A 205 -14.77 -21.01 18.62
C ASP A 205 -13.93 -20.51 17.44
N ARG A 206 -12.80 -19.86 17.74
CA ARG A 206 -11.86 -19.39 16.74
C ARG A 206 -11.15 -20.54 16.02
N LYS A 207 -10.75 -21.61 16.76
CA LYS A 207 -10.16 -22.80 16.14
C LYS A 207 -11.17 -23.52 15.26
N ALA A 208 -12.42 -23.64 15.68
CA ALA A 208 -13.51 -24.21 14.88
C ALA A 208 -13.74 -23.38 13.60
N ALA A 209 -13.87 -22.06 13.72
CA ALA A 209 -14.05 -21.17 12.56
C ALA A 209 -12.84 -21.18 11.60
N LEU A 210 -11.61 -21.37 12.12
CA LEU A 210 -10.41 -21.56 11.32
C LEU A 210 -10.42 -22.87 10.53
N ALA A 211 -11.04 -23.93 11.09
CA ALA A 211 -11.15 -25.22 10.41
C ALA A 211 -12.16 -25.17 9.25
N GLU A 212 -13.23 -24.40 9.40
CA GLU A 212 -14.29 -24.27 8.39
C GLU A 212 -13.95 -23.29 7.25
N THR A 213 -13.01 -22.34 7.48
CA THR A 213 -12.65 -21.34 6.47
C THR A 213 -11.55 -21.82 5.53
N VAL A 214 -11.71 -21.57 4.24
CA VAL A 214 -10.70 -21.89 3.24
C VAL A 214 -9.44 -21.05 3.49
N SER A 215 -8.28 -21.72 3.49
CA SER A 215 -6.99 -21.04 3.56
C SER A 215 -6.76 -20.25 2.26
N PRO A 216 -6.29 -18.99 2.31
CA PRO A 216 -5.97 -18.21 1.11
C PRO A 216 -4.94 -18.88 0.20
N TYR A 217 -4.06 -19.72 0.76
CA TYR A 217 -3.07 -20.49 0.02
C TYR A 217 -3.67 -21.69 -0.76
N ARG A 218 -4.93 -22.06 -0.52
CA ARG A 218 -5.68 -23.09 -1.22
C ARG A 218 -6.84 -22.53 -2.05
N ASP A 219 -7.13 -21.25 -1.91
CA ASP A 219 -8.15 -20.55 -2.69
C ASP A 219 -7.58 -20.23 -4.08
N ARG A 220 -7.81 -21.10 -5.06
CA ARG A 220 -7.29 -20.93 -6.43
C ARG A 220 -7.72 -19.62 -7.07
N THR A 221 -8.97 -19.20 -6.87
CA THR A 221 -9.50 -17.95 -7.41
C THR A 221 -8.75 -16.75 -6.80
N PHE A 222 -8.50 -16.80 -5.49
CA PHE A 222 -7.74 -15.76 -4.82
C PHE A 222 -6.27 -15.74 -5.23
N LEU A 223 -5.65 -16.90 -5.40
CA LEU A 223 -4.26 -16.98 -5.88
C LEU A 223 -4.11 -16.40 -7.29
N TRP A 224 -5.08 -16.64 -8.19
CA TRP A 224 -5.12 -15.99 -9.50
C TRP A 224 -5.28 -14.48 -9.37
N PHE A 225 -6.16 -14.00 -8.49
CA PHE A 225 -6.31 -12.58 -8.21
C PHE A 225 -4.99 -11.97 -7.71
N ILE A 226 -4.29 -12.63 -6.79
CA ILE A 226 -2.99 -12.18 -6.26
C ILE A 226 -1.92 -12.14 -7.35
N PHE A 227 -1.86 -13.16 -8.20
CA PHE A 227 -0.93 -13.18 -9.34
C PHE A 227 -1.19 -12.00 -10.30
N LEU A 228 -2.44 -11.77 -10.68
CA LEU A 228 -2.81 -10.63 -11.52
C LEU A 228 -2.53 -9.28 -10.84
N THR A 229 -2.76 -9.20 -9.53
CA THR A 229 -2.42 -8.03 -8.74
C THR A 229 -0.91 -7.76 -8.71
N MET A 230 -0.10 -8.80 -8.61
CA MET A 230 1.36 -8.69 -8.69
C MET A 230 1.80 -8.14 -10.05
N LEU A 231 1.29 -8.70 -11.15
CA LEU A 231 1.60 -8.21 -12.51
C LEU A 231 1.18 -6.75 -12.68
N ASN A 232 -0.02 -6.39 -12.24
CA ASN A 232 -0.50 -5.02 -12.24
C ASN A 232 0.38 -4.10 -11.39
N ALA A 233 0.82 -4.56 -10.22
CA ALA A 233 1.72 -3.79 -9.35
C ALA A 233 3.09 -3.57 -10.00
N VAL A 234 3.61 -4.51 -10.80
CA VAL A 234 4.84 -4.31 -11.59
C VAL A 234 4.67 -3.16 -12.59
N VAL A 235 3.50 -3.08 -13.25
CA VAL A 235 3.19 -1.96 -14.16
C VAL A 235 3.16 -0.63 -13.41
N PHE A 236 2.49 -0.56 -12.28
CA PHE A 236 2.37 0.66 -11.48
C PHE A 236 3.71 1.10 -10.87
N MET A 237 4.52 0.18 -10.36
CA MET A 237 5.78 0.49 -9.69
C MET A 237 6.82 1.12 -10.61
N GLN A 238 6.67 1.03 -11.92
CA GLN A 238 7.56 1.74 -12.85
C GLN A 238 7.48 3.26 -12.69
N LEU A 239 6.35 3.79 -12.20
CA LEU A 239 6.23 5.21 -11.82
C LEU A 239 7.33 5.65 -10.83
N MET A 240 7.74 4.74 -9.92
CA MET A 240 8.74 5.04 -8.90
C MET A 240 10.18 4.73 -9.36
N TRP A 241 10.35 3.75 -10.24
CA TRP A 241 11.66 3.21 -10.57
C TRP A 241 12.22 3.67 -11.91
N THR A 242 11.50 3.48 -13.00
CA THR A 242 12.04 3.72 -14.35
C THR A 242 11.60 5.04 -14.97
N VAL A 243 10.40 5.51 -14.65
CA VAL A 243 9.88 6.76 -15.21
C VAL A 243 10.69 7.99 -14.80
N PRO A 244 11.13 8.17 -13.55
CA PRO A 244 12.02 9.27 -13.18
C PRO A 244 13.36 9.23 -13.92
N VAL A 245 13.91 8.03 -14.12
CA VAL A 245 15.15 7.84 -14.90
C VAL A 245 14.94 8.24 -16.36
N PHE A 246 13.82 7.81 -16.96
CA PHE A 246 13.44 8.22 -18.31
C PHE A 246 13.31 9.74 -18.46
N TRP A 247 12.68 10.43 -17.51
CA TRP A 247 12.59 11.89 -17.52
C TRP A 247 13.96 12.56 -17.39
N LYS A 248 14.87 11.94 -16.61
CA LYS A 248 16.24 12.44 -16.45
C LYS A 248 17.06 12.24 -17.71
N GLU A 249 17.09 11.03 -18.26
CA GLU A 249 17.93 10.64 -19.39
C GLU A 249 17.30 10.99 -20.75
N GLY A 250 16.02 10.67 -20.95
CA GLY A 250 15.32 10.88 -22.22
C GLY A 250 14.86 12.32 -22.43
N PHE A 251 14.37 12.98 -21.37
CA PHE A 251 13.89 14.36 -21.44
C PHE A 251 14.92 15.39 -21.00
N GLN A 252 16.04 14.95 -20.40
CA GLN A 252 17.09 15.82 -19.85
C GLN A 252 16.55 16.81 -18.80
N TRP A 253 15.55 16.38 -18.00
CA TRP A 253 14.94 17.23 -16.99
C TRP A 253 15.78 17.30 -15.72
N THR A 254 15.68 18.45 -15.03
CA THR A 254 16.25 18.61 -13.69
C THR A 254 15.47 17.83 -12.66
N GLU A 255 16.11 17.44 -11.57
CA GLU A 255 15.51 16.72 -10.44
C GLU A 255 14.31 17.48 -9.87
N ALA A 256 14.39 18.81 -9.78
CA ALA A 256 13.30 19.67 -9.31
C ALA A 256 12.06 19.56 -10.20
N ARG A 257 12.22 19.49 -11.53
CA ARG A 257 11.11 19.33 -12.44
C ARG A 257 10.49 17.94 -12.37
N ILE A 258 11.33 16.90 -12.24
CA ILE A 258 10.89 15.51 -12.02
C ILE A 258 10.08 15.42 -10.74
N GLY A 259 10.61 15.98 -9.65
CA GLY A 259 9.92 16.02 -8.34
C GLY A 259 8.58 16.75 -8.39
N LEU A 260 8.50 17.88 -9.07
CA LEU A 260 7.25 18.63 -9.23
C LEU A 260 6.17 17.81 -9.95
N VAL A 261 6.55 17.15 -11.06
CA VAL A 261 5.61 16.31 -11.82
C VAL A 261 5.22 15.06 -11.04
N ALA A 262 6.15 14.44 -10.31
CA ALA A 262 5.83 13.32 -9.42
C ALA A 262 4.90 13.74 -8.27
N ALA A 263 5.09 14.93 -7.70
CA ALA A 263 4.22 15.47 -6.65
C ALA A 263 2.77 15.68 -7.13
N LEU A 264 2.56 15.91 -8.42
CA LEU A 264 1.23 16.03 -9.02
C LEU A 264 0.41 14.73 -8.84
N ASN A 265 1.04 13.55 -8.88
CA ASN A 265 0.37 12.28 -8.57
C ASN A 265 -0.23 12.31 -7.15
N GLY A 266 0.58 12.57 -6.13
CA GLY A 266 0.11 12.64 -4.74
C GLY A 266 -0.98 13.69 -4.54
N PHE A 267 -0.85 14.87 -5.18
CA PHE A 267 -1.84 15.93 -5.13
C PHE A 267 -3.17 15.54 -5.77
N LEU A 268 -3.15 14.90 -6.94
CA LEU A 268 -4.36 14.42 -7.62
C LEU A 268 -5.07 13.34 -6.77
N VAL A 269 -4.32 12.39 -6.24
CA VAL A 269 -4.87 11.35 -5.36
C VAL A 269 -5.52 11.99 -4.13
N PHE A 270 -4.81 12.92 -3.45
CA PHE A 270 -5.34 13.63 -2.29
C PHE A 270 -6.65 14.37 -2.60
N LEU A 271 -6.72 15.07 -3.72
CA LEU A 271 -7.85 15.93 -4.05
C LEU A 271 -9.07 15.14 -4.58
N VAL A 272 -8.82 14.11 -5.40
CA VAL A 272 -9.84 13.49 -6.25
C VAL A 272 -10.29 12.12 -5.74
N GLU A 273 -9.42 11.32 -5.10
CA GLU A 273 -9.73 9.92 -4.77
C GLU A 273 -11.00 9.79 -3.91
N MET A 274 -11.10 10.55 -2.82
CA MET A 274 -12.25 10.45 -1.92
C MET A 274 -13.60 10.81 -2.56
N PRO A 275 -13.77 11.96 -3.25
CA PRO A 275 -15.00 12.29 -3.95
C PRO A 275 -15.35 11.29 -5.05
N MET A 276 -14.33 10.78 -5.76
CA MET A 276 -14.52 9.77 -6.81
C MET A 276 -15.06 8.46 -6.22
N ILE A 277 -14.39 7.93 -5.21
CA ILE A 277 -14.80 6.68 -4.54
C ILE A 277 -16.22 6.83 -3.95
N HIS A 278 -16.52 7.94 -3.27
CA HIS A 278 -17.85 8.19 -2.71
C HIS A 278 -18.97 8.09 -3.76
N ARG A 279 -18.68 8.50 -5.00
CA ARG A 279 -19.65 8.43 -6.11
C ARG A 279 -19.76 7.07 -6.75
N LEU A 280 -18.68 6.28 -6.71
CA LEU A 280 -18.58 5.03 -7.45
C LEU A 280 -18.89 3.81 -6.60
N ASP A 281 -18.67 3.90 -5.29
CA ASP A 281 -18.82 2.77 -4.36
C ASP A 281 -20.24 2.17 -4.43
N GLY A 282 -20.30 0.85 -4.46
CA GLY A 282 -21.56 0.09 -4.56
C GLY A 282 -22.26 0.07 -5.93
N LYS A 283 -21.80 0.85 -6.93
CA LYS A 283 -22.49 0.93 -8.23
C LYS A 283 -22.14 -0.19 -9.21
N ARG A 284 -20.92 -0.70 -9.14
CA ARG A 284 -20.42 -1.77 -10.01
C ARG A 284 -19.59 -2.76 -9.24
N HIS A 285 -19.39 -3.95 -9.83
CA HIS A 285 -18.46 -4.93 -9.27
C HIS A 285 -17.03 -4.38 -9.21
N GLN A 286 -16.31 -4.64 -8.13
CA GLN A 286 -14.99 -4.06 -7.85
C GLN A 286 -13.97 -4.34 -8.96
N LEU A 287 -13.96 -5.56 -9.52
CA LEU A 287 -13.06 -5.90 -10.62
C LEU A 287 -13.34 -5.14 -11.92
N GLN A 288 -14.53 -4.56 -12.09
CA GLN A 288 -14.79 -3.68 -13.25
C GLN A 288 -14.04 -2.36 -13.12
N TYR A 289 -13.96 -1.80 -11.91
CA TYR A 289 -13.16 -0.61 -11.65
C TYR A 289 -11.67 -0.90 -11.81
N VAL A 290 -11.19 -2.04 -11.30
CA VAL A 290 -9.80 -2.49 -11.50
C VAL A 290 -9.44 -2.56 -12.98
N ARG A 291 -10.31 -3.18 -13.80
CA ARG A 291 -10.11 -3.23 -15.27
C ARG A 291 -10.08 -1.86 -15.92
N PHE A 292 -10.93 -0.94 -15.49
CA PHE A 292 -10.90 0.43 -16.00
C PHE A 292 -9.57 1.13 -15.64
N GLY A 293 -9.08 0.95 -14.42
CA GLY A 293 -7.77 1.48 -14.01
C GLY A 293 -6.60 0.92 -14.83
N LEU A 294 -6.65 -0.36 -15.22
CA LEU A 294 -5.63 -0.98 -16.10
C LEU A 294 -5.61 -0.36 -17.50
N VAL A 295 -6.77 0.00 -18.05
CA VAL A 295 -6.83 0.75 -19.32
C VAL A 295 -6.13 2.10 -19.17
N LEU A 296 -6.35 2.79 -18.03
CA LEU A 296 -5.67 4.06 -17.77
C LEU A 296 -4.15 3.89 -17.61
N TYR A 297 -3.67 2.78 -17.05
CA TYR A 297 -2.24 2.48 -17.01
C TYR A 297 -1.67 2.28 -18.41
N ALA A 298 -2.36 1.57 -19.28
CA ALA A 298 -1.94 1.42 -20.68
C ALA A 298 -1.90 2.77 -21.41
N VAL A 299 -2.93 3.61 -21.22
CA VAL A 299 -2.98 4.98 -21.78
C VAL A 299 -1.84 5.84 -21.25
N ALA A 300 -1.48 5.69 -19.97
CA ALA A 300 -0.37 6.42 -19.37
C ALA A 300 0.95 6.14 -20.10
N TYR A 301 1.31 4.86 -20.28
CA TYR A 301 2.55 4.52 -20.98
C TYR A 301 2.50 4.85 -22.48
N LEU A 302 1.33 4.77 -23.10
CA LEU A 302 1.16 5.21 -24.50
C LEU A 302 1.44 6.68 -24.67
N ALA A 303 1.22 7.53 -23.64
CA ALA A 303 1.50 8.96 -23.72
C ALA A 303 2.98 9.28 -24.00
N PHE A 304 3.92 8.38 -23.68
CA PHE A 304 5.34 8.55 -23.97
C PHE A 304 5.71 8.29 -25.43
N GLU A 305 4.85 7.58 -26.16
CA GLU A 305 5.06 7.27 -27.59
C GLU A 305 4.36 8.28 -28.53
N LEU A 306 3.56 9.19 -27.98
CA LEU A 306 2.85 10.18 -28.76
C LEU A 306 3.76 11.39 -29.10
N PRO A 307 3.68 11.94 -30.33
CA PRO A 307 4.47 13.10 -30.73
C PRO A 307 3.89 14.44 -30.23
N ILE A 308 3.66 14.54 -28.90
CA ILE A 308 2.94 15.66 -28.26
C ILE A 308 3.84 16.58 -27.41
N GLY A 309 5.15 16.35 -27.43
CA GLY A 309 6.11 17.10 -26.63
C GLY A 309 6.22 16.59 -25.18
N GLN A 310 7.43 16.71 -24.63
CA GLN A 310 7.82 16.10 -23.35
C GLN A 310 6.94 16.49 -22.16
N ALA A 311 6.62 17.79 -22.03
CA ALA A 311 5.84 18.28 -20.90
C ALA A 311 4.40 17.75 -20.91
N LEU A 312 3.76 17.74 -22.07
CA LEU A 312 2.40 17.26 -22.22
C LEU A 312 2.33 15.74 -22.03
N SER A 313 3.29 15.00 -22.58
CA SER A 313 3.38 13.54 -22.42
C SER A 313 3.53 13.15 -20.94
N ALA A 314 4.39 13.84 -20.18
CA ALA A 314 4.58 13.59 -18.75
C ALA A 314 3.33 13.95 -17.92
N VAL A 315 2.64 15.05 -18.23
CA VAL A 315 1.39 15.43 -17.57
C VAL A 315 0.28 14.41 -17.87
N LEU A 316 0.13 14.01 -19.13
CA LEU A 316 -0.84 12.96 -19.50
C LEU A 316 -0.53 11.63 -18.81
N PHE A 317 0.74 11.25 -18.77
CA PHE A 317 1.18 10.07 -18.02
C PHE A 317 0.75 10.15 -16.55
N ILE A 318 1.13 11.24 -15.86
CA ILE A 318 0.82 11.40 -14.43
C ILE A 318 -0.69 11.41 -14.18
N VAL A 319 -1.46 12.13 -14.98
CA VAL A 319 -2.91 12.16 -14.84
C VAL A 319 -3.50 10.77 -15.05
N ALA A 320 -3.15 10.07 -16.12
CA ALA A 320 -3.68 8.75 -16.42
C ALA A 320 -3.27 7.71 -15.37
N ILE A 321 -2.00 7.69 -14.95
CA ILE A 321 -1.51 6.74 -13.93
C ILE A 321 -2.15 7.00 -12.55
N SER A 322 -2.36 8.28 -12.17
CA SER A 322 -3.02 8.65 -10.91
C SER A 322 -4.47 8.20 -10.88
N PHE A 323 -5.23 8.47 -11.93
CA PHE A 323 -6.60 7.96 -12.02
C PHE A 323 -6.64 6.42 -12.05
N GLY A 324 -5.72 5.78 -12.77
CA GLY A 324 -5.55 4.32 -12.77
C GLY A 324 -5.34 3.79 -11.36
N GLU A 325 -4.45 4.40 -10.58
CA GLU A 325 -4.18 4.07 -9.18
C GLU A 325 -5.43 4.18 -8.31
N MET A 326 -6.18 5.28 -8.43
CA MET A 326 -7.41 5.52 -7.67
C MET A 326 -8.51 4.48 -7.99
N PHE A 327 -8.52 3.91 -9.19
CA PHE A 327 -9.43 2.82 -9.55
C PHE A 327 -8.90 1.45 -9.10
N VAL A 328 -7.61 1.18 -9.22
CA VAL A 328 -7.06 -0.14 -8.95
C VAL A 328 -6.96 -0.42 -7.45
N MET A 329 -6.27 0.45 -6.70
CA MET A 329 -5.85 0.10 -5.33
C MET A 329 -7.00 0.01 -4.32
N PRO A 330 -7.95 0.96 -4.21
CA PRO A 330 -9.04 0.87 -3.25
C PRO A 330 -9.98 -0.30 -3.55
N PHE A 331 -10.32 -0.49 -4.82
CA PHE A 331 -11.24 -1.55 -5.22
C PHE A 331 -10.62 -2.95 -5.15
N SER A 332 -9.32 -3.11 -5.43
CA SER A 332 -8.60 -4.36 -5.20
C SER A 332 -8.55 -4.71 -3.72
N SER A 333 -8.22 -3.75 -2.84
CA SER A 333 -8.24 -3.96 -1.40
C SER A 333 -9.63 -4.35 -0.89
N ASN A 334 -10.68 -3.68 -1.39
CA ASN A 334 -12.05 -3.99 -1.02
C ASN A 334 -12.49 -5.39 -1.51
N TYR A 335 -12.04 -5.82 -2.69
CA TYR A 335 -12.24 -7.20 -3.16
C TYR A 335 -11.62 -8.23 -2.21
N VAL A 336 -10.38 -8.00 -1.75
CA VAL A 336 -9.72 -8.88 -0.77
C VAL A 336 -10.52 -8.95 0.53
N PHE A 337 -11.01 -7.83 1.05
CA PHE A 337 -11.85 -7.80 2.24
C PHE A 337 -13.16 -8.56 2.06
N GLY A 338 -13.82 -8.39 0.92
CA GLY A 338 -15.05 -9.12 0.61
C GLY A 338 -14.87 -10.64 0.57
N ARG A 339 -13.70 -11.09 0.06
CA ARG A 339 -13.39 -12.51 -0.02
C ARG A 339 -12.86 -13.10 1.28
N SER A 340 -12.27 -12.28 2.13
CA SER A 340 -11.64 -12.69 3.39
C SER A 340 -12.57 -12.60 4.61
N ALA A 341 -13.88 -12.67 4.40
CA ALA A 341 -14.84 -12.59 5.51
C ALA A 341 -14.52 -13.66 6.57
N GLY A 342 -14.22 -13.22 7.81
CA GLY A 342 -13.98 -14.10 8.95
C GLY A 342 -12.54 -14.14 9.49
N VAL A 343 -12.11 -15.30 9.93
CA VAL A 343 -10.98 -15.52 10.85
C VAL A 343 -9.59 -15.42 10.18
N ARG A 344 -9.50 -15.51 8.85
CA ARG A 344 -8.23 -15.51 8.11
C ARG A 344 -7.94 -14.21 7.36
N GLN A 345 -8.58 -13.11 7.76
CA GLN A 345 -8.48 -11.82 7.07
C GLN A 345 -7.05 -11.29 7.00
N GLY A 346 -6.27 -11.49 8.05
CA GLY A 346 -4.84 -11.12 8.08
C GLY A 346 -4.02 -11.87 7.03
N GLN A 347 -4.25 -13.19 6.86
CA GLN A 347 -3.53 -13.99 5.86
C GLN A 347 -3.88 -13.55 4.42
N TYR A 348 -5.17 -13.25 4.13
CA TYR A 348 -5.59 -12.71 2.84
C TYR A 348 -4.92 -11.36 2.54
N MET A 349 -4.92 -10.45 3.53
CA MET A 349 -4.25 -9.15 3.39
C MET A 349 -2.73 -9.28 3.35
N GLY A 350 -2.16 -10.25 4.05
CA GLY A 350 -0.73 -10.58 3.99
C GLY A 350 -0.31 -10.99 2.57
N LEU A 351 -1.03 -11.91 1.91
CA LEU A 351 -0.77 -12.29 0.51
C LEU A 351 -0.93 -11.11 -0.45
N TYR A 352 -1.94 -10.27 -0.25
CA TYR A 352 -2.11 -9.05 -1.03
C TYR A 352 -0.91 -8.10 -0.88
N THR A 353 -0.42 -7.90 0.33
CA THR A 353 0.79 -7.10 0.60
C THR A 353 2.03 -7.72 -0.04
N MET A 354 2.18 -9.07 0.06
CA MET A 354 3.29 -9.79 -0.58
C MET A 354 3.33 -9.56 -2.10
N ALA A 355 2.18 -9.51 -2.77
CA ALA A 355 2.13 -9.24 -4.22
C ALA A 355 2.80 -7.89 -4.56
N TYR A 356 2.54 -6.85 -3.77
CA TYR A 356 3.20 -5.54 -3.93
C TYR A 356 4.69 -5.58 -3.56
N SER A 357 5.07 -6.33 -2.52
CA SER A 357 6.48 -6.49 -2.13
C SER A 357 7.29 -7.18 -3.23
N VAL A 358 6.74 -8.25 -3.82
CA VAL A 358 7.36 -8.94 -4.97
C VAL A 358 7.44 -8.00 -6.19
N ALA A 359 6.37 -7.27 -6.49
CA ALA A 359 6.34 -6.33 -7.59
C ALA A 359 7.39 -5.21 -7.43
N ASN A 360 7.61 -4.74 -6.21
CA ASN A 360 8.62 -3.72 -5.91
C ASN A 360 10.05 -4.19 -6.17
N ILE A 361 10.30 -5.51 -6.09
CA ILE A 361 11.58 -6.11 -6.46
C ILE A 361 11.66 -6.33 -7.98
N LEU A 362 10.58 -6.86 -8.57
CA LEU A 362 10.57 -7.25 -9.98
C LEU A 362 10.53 -6.03 -10.92
N ALA A 363 9.85 -4.94 -10.53
CA ALA A 363 9.69 -3.77 -11.37
C ALA A 363 11.03 -3.14 -11.79
N PRO A 364 11.94 -2.76 -10.89
CA PRO A 364 13.25 -2.22 -11.30
C PRO A 364 14.09 -3.28 -12.03
N LEU A 365 14.04 -4.54 -11.60
CA LEU A 365 14.83 -5.62 -12.21
C LEU A 365 14.47 -5.80 -13.67
N PHE A 366 13.19 -6.00 -13.99
CA PHE A 366 12.74 -6.15 -15.38
C PHE A 366 12.85 -4.84 -16.16
N GLY A 367 12.48 -3.71 -15.54
CA GLY A 367 12.53 -2.41 -16.19
C GLY A 367 13.94 -2.08 -16.70
N THR A 368 14.94 -2.17 -15.83
CA THR A 368 16.33 -1.86 -16.20
C THR A 368 16.91 -2.82 -17.24
N GLN A 369 16.63 -4.15 -17.13
CA GLN A 369 17.09 -5.13 -18.11
C GLN A 369 16.51 -4.87 -19.50
N ILE A 370 15.24 -4.53 -19.59
CA ILE A 370 14.58 -4.27 -20.87
C ILE A 370 15.10 -2.97 -21.46
N ILE A 371 15.26 -1.92 -20.65
CA ILE A 371 15.84 -0.66 -21.10
C ILE A 371 17.25 -0.86 -21.66
N ALA A 372 18.08 -1.62 -20.95
CA ALA A 372 19.44 -1.91 -21.36
C ALA A 372 19.53 -2.72 -22.67
N ALA A 373 18.60 -3.65 -22.89
CA ALA A 373 18.61 -4.53 -24.08
C ALA A 373 17.90 -3.89 -25.29
N TRP A 374 16.78 -3.19 -25.09
CA TRP A 374 15.88 -2.77 -26.18
C TRP A 374 15.39 -1.33 -26.07
N GLY A 375 15.84 -0.58 -25.07
CA GLY A 375 15.48 0.83 -24.87
C GLY A 375 14.12 1.06 -24.19
N TYR A 376 13.81 2.34 -23.97
CA TYR A 376 12.61 2.77 -23.24
C TYR A 376 11.30 2.42 -23.97
N ALA A 377 11.24 2.59 -25.29
CA ALA A 377 10.03 2.28 -26.06
C ALA A 377 9.60 0.81 -25.91
N ALA A 378 10.56 -0.11 -25.95
CA ALA A 378 10.28 -1.55 -25.72
C ALA A 378 9.68 -1.79 -24.34
N LEU A 379 10.16 -1.11 -23.30
CA LEU A 379 9.59 -1.19 -21.96
C LEU A 379 8.14 -0.71 -21.95
N TRP A 380 7.84 0.45 -22.58
CA TRP A 380 6.48 1.00 -22.60
C TRP A 380 5.50 0.06 -23.30
N TYR A 381 5.84 -0.47 -24.47
CA TYR A 381 5.00 -1.44 -25.18
C TYR A 381 4.80 -2.74 -24.38
N MET A 382 5.84 -3.21 -23.70
CA MET A 382 5.71 -4.39 -22.84
C MET A 382 4.77 -4.13 -21.65
N LEU A 383 4.85 -2.95 -21.01
CA LEU A 383 3.96 -2.59 -19.90
C LEU A 383 2.51 -2.43 -20.35
N ILE A 384 2.28 -1.87 -21.55
CA ILE A 384 0.96 -1.82 -22.18
C ILE A 384 0.43 -3.24 -22.42
N GLY A 385 1.26 -4.12 -22.97
CA GLY A 385 0.92 -5.53 -23.17
C GLY A 385 0.60 -6.27 -21.86
N LEU A 386 1.43 -6.03 -20.81
CA LEU A 386 1.22 -6.62 -19.49
C LEU A 386 -0.08 -6.11 -18.84
N ALA A 387 -0.40 -4.82 -18.97
CA ALA A 387 -1.68 -4.26 -18.53
C ALA A 387 -2.85 -4.90 -19.28
N GLY A 388 -2.71 -5.15 -20.58
CA GLY A 388 -3.70 -5.85 -21.40
C GLY A 388 -3.92 -7.30 -20.95
N ILE A 389 -2.84 -8.06 -20.73
CA ILE A 389 -2.90 -9.45 -20.20
C ILE A 389 -3.60 -9.46 -18.84
N THR A 390 -3.23 -8.53 -17.95
CA THR A 390 -3.82 -8.42 -16.61
C THR A 390 -5.29 -8.04 -16.69
N TRP A 391 -5.67 -7.16 -17.62
CA TRP A 391 -7.07 -6.79 -17.90
C TRP A 391 -7.91 -8.00 -18.31
N ILE A 392 -7.40 -8.81 -19.25
CA ILE A 392 -8.05 -10.06 -19.71
C ILE A 392 -8.18 -11.02 -18.52
N GLY A 393 -7.13 -11.17 -17.71
CA GLY A 393 -7.14 -12.03 -16.54
C GLY A 393 -8.22 -11.62 -15.53
N PHE A 394 -8.36 -10.33 -15.21
CA PHE A 394 -9.43 -9.86 -14.34
C PHE A 394 -10.82 -9.92 -14.97
N TRP A 395 -10.92 -9.86 -16.30
CA TRP A 395 -12.17 -10.06 -17.00
C TRP A 395 -12.66 -11.51 -16.87
N ILE A 396 -11.78 -12.48 -17.11
CA ILE A 396 -12.06 -13.91 -16.94
C ILE A 396 -12.43 -14.20 -15.47
N LEU A 397 -11.66 -13.66 -14.53
CA LEU A 397 -11.88 -13.86 -13.10
C LEU A 397 -13.25 -13.32 -12.66
N GLY A 398 -13.64 -12.15 -13.17
CA GLY A 398 -14.93 -11.51 -12.85
C GLY A 398 -16.12 -12.23 -13.45
N ASN A 399 -15.99 -12.80 -14.66
CA ASN A 399 -17.06 -13.53 -15.31
C ASN A 399 -17.28 -14.93 -14.72
N ASN A 400 -16.21 -15.59 -14.27
CA ASN A 400 -16.27 -16.92 -13.68
C ASN A 400 -16.72 -16.91 -12.20
N ASN A 401 -16.76 -15.75 -11.56
CA ASN A 401 -17.17 -15.59 -10.17
C ASN A 401 -18.10 -14.37 -10.00
N PRO A 402 -19.29 -14.37 -10.59
CA PRO A 402 -20.22 -13.24 -10.48
C PRO A 402 -20.70 -12.97 -9.04
N ASP A 403 -20.70 -14.01 -8.18
CA ASP A 403 -21.05 -13.95 -6.76
C ASP A 403 -19.87 -13.69 -5.82
N GLY A 404 -18.68 -13.47 -6.36
CA GLY A 404 -17.43 -13.35 -5.62
C GLY A 404 -17.39 -12.20 -4.59
N VAL A 405 -18.42 -11.38 -4.52
CA VAL A 405 -18.58 -10.30 -3.52
C VAL A 405 -20.06 -9.99 -3.26
N ARG A 406 -20.93 -10.99 -3.20
CA ARG A 406 -22.07 -10.84 -2.33
C ARG A 406 -21.52 -10.91 -0.90
N VAL A 407 -21.46 -9.76 -0.23
CA VAL A 407 -21.35 -9.72 1.22
C VAL A 407 -22.30 -10.80 1.73
N GLN A 408 -21.75 -11.86 2.32
CA GLN A 408 -22.57 -12.75 3.14
C GLN A 408 -23.09 -11.85 4.27
N THR A 409 -24.28 -11.31 4.08
CA THR A 409 -25.06 -10.79 5.20
C THR A 409 -25.10 -11.93 6.21
N PRO A 410 -24.67 -11.70 7.45
CA PRO A 410 -24.90 -12.69 8.51
C PRO A 410 -26.38 -13.06 8.42
N PRO A 411 -26.75 -14.35 8.56
CA PRO A 411 -28.16 -14.72 8.58
C PRO A 411 -28.85 -13.77 9.56
N GLU A 412 -29.91 -13.11 9.10
CA GLU A 412 -30.79 -12.32 9.96
C GLU A 412 -31.04 -13.17 11.20
N ARG A 413 -30.58 -12.70 12.34
CA ARG A 413 -31.06 -13.25 13.60
C ARG A 413 -32.55 -13.01 13.56
N THR A 414 -33.30 -14.07 13.28
CA THR A 414 -34.73 -14.07 13.42
C THR A 414 -35.05 -13.44 14.78
N ALA A 415 -35.79 -12.35 14.73
CA ALA A 415 -36.20 -11.57 15.91
C ALA A 415 -37.24 -12.33 16.79
N ASP A 416 -37.24 -13.65 16.72
CA ASP A 416 -38.16 -14.54 17.43
C ASP A 416 -37.46 -15.26 18.58
N ALA A 417 -37.03 -14.51 19.60
CA ALA A 417 -36.79 -15.05 20.94
C ALA A 417 -36.65 -13.92 21.97
N ILE A 418 -37.70 -13.13 22.13
CA ILE A 418 -37.90 -12.42 23.37
C ILE A 418 -38.81 -13.36 24.23
N PRO A 419 -38.30 -13.99 25.29
CA PRO A 419 -39.17 -14.63 26.27
C PRO A 419 -39.99 -13.49 26.92
N GLN A 420 -41.30 -13.52 26.76
CA GLN A 420 -42.19 -12.75 27.60
C GLN A 420 -42.02 -13.24 29.03
N ALA A 421 -41.35 -12.43 29.85
CA ALA A 421 -41.36 -12.62 31.28
C ALA A 421 -42.73 -12.15 31.81
N GLY A 422 -43.52 -13.12 32.34
CA GLY A 422 -44.66 -12.86 33.18
C GLY A 422 -44.24 -12.39 34.57
#